data_f397796bb327158edad446d0f49eb7c0
#
_entry.id   f397796bb327158edad446d0f49eb7c0
#
_cell.length_a   1.000
_cell.length_b   1.000
_cell.length_c   1.000
_cell.angle_alpha   90.00
_cell.angle_beta   90.00
_cell.angle_gamma   90.00
#
_symmetry.space_group_name_H-M   'P 1'
#
loop_
_entity.id
_entity.type
_entity.pdbx_description
1 polymer ?
#
loop_
_entity_poly.entity_id
_entity_poly.type
_entity_poly.pdbx_seq_one_letter_code
_entity_poly.pdbx_strand_id
1 'polypeptide(L)'
;MSYTQIKSKKRVAEHGEVFTADREVNAMLDLVSDEVKRLDSTILEPACGEGAFILKIFDRKMDVINSYHWSGWTKEFFTLRIVSSIYGVDIQKDNVSICKRNLEQEVLNNFSAPSMNFSKMLREILDKNIICGNTLTTMSTRKKPLVFSEWFFDADG
;
A
#
# COMPACT_ATOMS: atom_id res chain seq x y z
N MET A 1 -8.39 24.49 4.35
CA MET A 1 -8.13 23.79 5.62
C MET A 1 -6.63 23.59 5.76
N SER A 2 -6.02 24.07 6.84
CA SER A 2 -4.57 23.91 7.08
C SER A 2 -4.31 22.44 7.40
N TYR A 3 -3.69 21.70 6.48
CA TYR A 3 -3.23 20.34 6.76
C TYR A 3 -2.06 20.41 7.72
N THR A 4 -2.22 19.85 8.91
CA THR A 4 -1.13 19.71 9.87
C THR A 4 -0.17 18.65 9.34
N GLN A 5 1.01 19.04 8.87
CA GLN A 5 2.03 18.14 8.32
C GLN A 5 2.70 17.23 9.37
N ILE A 6 2.28 17.29 10.62
CA ILE A 6 2.88 16.53 11.72
C ILE A 6 1.80 16.02 12.69
N LYS A 7 1.94 14.80 13.19
CA LYS A 7 1.11 14.28 14.30
C LYS A 7 1.45 14.94 15.65
N SER A 8 2.74 15.09 15.95
CA SER A 8 3.22 15.78 17.13
C SER A 8 4.68 16.20 16.99
N LYS A 9 5.08 17.26 17.69
CA LYS A 9 6.49 17.70 17.75
C LYS A 9 7.42 16.60 18.31
N LYS A 10 6.94 15.77 19.22
CA LYS A 10 7.69 14.65 19.80
C LYS A 10 8.01 13.59 18.74
N ARG A 11 7.04 13.21 17.93
CA ARG A 11 7.23 12.22 16.86
C ARG A 11 8.18 12.71 15.76
N VAL A 12 8.14 14.01 15.45
CA VAL A 12 9.11 14.62 14.54
C VAL A 12 10.53 14.54 15.12
N ALA A 13 10.70 14.84 16.40
CA ALA A 13 12.01 14.83 17.06
C ALA A 13 12.58 13.41 17.22
N GLU A 14 11.74 12.42 17.52
CA GLU A 14 12.17 11.05 17.80
C GLU A 14 12.26 10.17 16.52
N HIS A 15 11.45 10.44 15.50
CA HIS A 15 11.29 9.57 14.34
C HIS A 15 11.37 10.30 13.00
N GLY A 16 11.53 11.63 12.97
CA GLY A 16 11.50 12.42 11.75
C GLY A 16 10.16 12.37 11.01
N GLU A 17 9.07 12.05 11.73
CA GLU A 17 7.77 11.83 11.12
C GLU A 17 7.13 13.12 10.63
N VAL A 18 7.16 13.32 9.32
CA VAL A 18 6.51 14.43 8.61
C VAL A 18 5.64 13.85 7.50
N PHE A 19 4.40 14.29 7.42
CA PHE A 19 3.52 13.88 6.32
C PHE A 19 3.94 14.55 5.01
N THR A 20 4.15 13.76 4.00
CA THR A 20 4.40 14.26 2.64
C THR A 20 3.07 14.72 2.05
N ALA A 21 3.01 15.96 1.56
CA ALA A 21 1.78 16.46 0.96
C ALA A 21 1.52 15.80 -0.40
N ASP A 22 0.25 15.68 -0.78
CA ASP A 22 -0.17 14.99 -2.01
C ASP A 22 0.53 15.50 -3.27
N ARG A 23 0.87 16.80 -3.32
CA ARG A 23 1.58 17.39 -4.45
C ARG A 23 2.99 16.81 -4.59
N GLU A 24 3.70 16.70 -3.47
CA GLU A 24 5.05 16.15 -3.43
C GLU A 24 5.04 14.64 -3.74
N VAL A 25 4.07 13.88 -3.17
CA VAL A 25 3.88 12.47 -3.49
C VAL A 25 3.70 12.27 -4.99
N ASN A 26 2.78 13.03 -5.60
CA ASN A 26 2.52 12.92 -7.02
C ASN A 26 3.75 13.29 -7.86
N ALA A 27 4.45 14.39 -7.54
CA ALA A 27 5.66 14.80 -8.25
C ALA A 27 6.77 13.75 -8.19
N MET A 28 6.95 13.07 -7.05
CA MET A 28 7.92 11.99 -6.91
C MET A 28 7.52 10.74 -7.72
N LEU A 29 6.24 10.37 -7.68
CA LEU A 29 5.72 9.23 -8.45
C LEU A 29 5.72 9.48 -9.96
N ASP A 30 5.66 10.75 -10.41
CA ASP A 30 5.78 11.11 -11.82
C ASP A 30 7.16 10.80 -12.40
N LEU A 31 8.22 10.84 -11.56
CA LEU A 31 9.58 10.48 -11.98
C LEU A 31 9.72 8.99 -12.31
N VAL A 32 8.86 8.14 -11.78
CA VAL A 32 8.85 6.69 -11.96
C VAL A 32 7.50 6.19 -12.52
N SER A 33 6.81 7.08 -13.28
CA SER A 33 5.44 6.85 -13.74
C SER A 33 5.26 5.53 -14.48
N ASP A 34 6.21 5.14 -15.33
CA ASP A 34 6.12 3.94 -16.15
C ASP A 34 6.14 2.68 -15.26
N GLU A 35 7.01 2.65 -14.26
CA GLU A 35 7.08 1.54 -13.30
C GLU A 35 5.84 1.48 -12.40
N VAL A 36 5.35 2.63 -11.94
CA VAL A 36 4.17 2.69 -11.07
C VAL A 36 2.90 2.23 -11.78
N LYS A 37 2.79 2.43 -13.09
CA LYS A 37 1.62 2.00 -13.89
C LYS A 37 1.69 0.54 -14.33
N ARG A 38 2.85 -0.09 -14.30
CA ARG A 38 2.96 -1.52 -14.64
C ARG A 38 2.29 -2.37 -13.57
N LEU A 39 1.38 -3.27 -13.99
CA LEU A 39 0.65 -4.14 -13.07
C LEU A 39 1.54 -5.21 -12.42
N ASP A 40 2.64 -5.57 -13.09
CA ASP A 40 3.60 -6.60 -12.66
C ASP A 40 4.80 -6.05 -11.88
N SER A 41 4.95 -4.72 -11.78
CA SER A 41 6.02 -4.12 -10.99
C SER A 41 5.77 -4.25 -9.50
N THR A 42 6.76 -4.72 -8.76
CA THR A 42 6.76 -4.77 -7.30
C THR A 42 7.34 -3.48 -6.73
N ILE A 43 6.64 -2.88 -5.78
CA ILE A 43 7.04 -1.62 -5.16
C ILE A 43 7.11 -1.79 -3.65
N LEU A 44 8.21 -1.34 -3.05
CA LEU A 44 8.41 -1.29 -1.61
C LEU A 44 8.52 0.17 -1.16
N GLU A 45 7.64 0.57 -0.25
CA GLU A 45 7.75 1.83 0.48
C GLU A 45 8.38 1.58 1.86
N PRO A 46 9.64 1.98 2.07
CA PRO A 46 10.40 1.61 3.26
C PRO A 46 10.07 2.44 4.52
N ALA A 47 9.25 3.48 4.38
CA ALA A 47 8.78 4.33 5.47
C ALA A 47 7.32 4.77 5.18
N CYS A 48 6.41 3.80 5.12
CA CYS A 48 5.09 4.00 4.51
C CYS A 48 4.17 4.96 5.28
N GLY A 49 4.47 5.26 6.54
CA GLY A 49 3.62 6.12 7.34
C GLY A 49 2.17 5.64 7.37
N GLU A 50 1.24 6.55 7.17
CA GLU A 50 -0.20 6.25 7.04
C GLU A 50 -0.62 5.82 5.62
N GLY A 51 0.35 5.68 4.69
CA GLY A 51 0.14 5.13 3.36
C GLY A 51 0.05 6.15 2.23
N ALA A 52 0.53 7.39 2.40
CA ALA A 52 0.39 8.44 1.38
C ALA A 52 0.91 8.01 0.00
N PHE A 53 2.11 7.44 -0.09
CA PHE A 53 2.66 6.89 -1.33
C PHE A 53 1.93 5.64 -1.78
N ILE A 54 1.65 4.71 -0.86
CA ILE A 54 0.99 3.44 -1.14
C ILE A 54 -0.38 3.65 -1.79
N LEU A 55 -1.18 4.57 -1.27
CA LEU A 55 -2.50 4.90 -1.82
C LEU A 55 -2.38 5.46 -3.25
N LYS A 56 -1.46 6.39 -3.49
CA LYS A 56 -1.26 6.96 -4.84
C LYS A 56 -0.69 5.96 -5.84
N ILE A 57 0.17 5.03 -5.38
CA ILE A 57 0.63 3.91 -6.21
C ILE A 57 -0.56 3.01 -6.58
N PHE A 58 -1.38 2.66 -5.60
CA PHE A 58 -2.59 1.86 -5.85
C PHE A 58 -3.53 2.57 -6.82
N ASP A 59 -3.83 3.86 -6.63
CA ASP A 59 -4.68 4.65 -7.53
C ASP A 59 -4.19 4.58 -8.97
N ARG A 60 -2.89 4.81 -9.21
CA ARG A 60 -2.30 4.81 -10.56
C ARG A 60 -2.38 3.44 -11.25
N LYS A 61 -2.19 2.35 -10.48
CA LYS A 61 -2.36 0.99 -11.00
C LYS A 61 -3.84 0.67 -11.25
N MET A 62 -4.73 1.15 -10.38
CA MET A 62 -6.19 0.98 -10.54
C MET A 62 -6.73 1.72 -11.77
N ASP A 63 -6.19 2.90 -12.09
CA ASP A 63 -6.53 3.62 -13.33
C ASP A 63 -6.28 2.76 -14.57
N VAL A 64 -5.17 2.00 -14.58
CA VAL A 64 -4.87 1.06 -15.67
C VAL A 64 -5.93 -0.05 -15.73
N ILE A 65 -6.29 -0.67 -14.60
CA ILE A 65 -7.36 -1.69 -14.56
C ILE A 65 -8.69 -1.11 -15.05
N ASN A 66 -9.05 0.07 -14.57
CA ASN A 66 -10.32 0.70 -14.94
C ASN A 66 -10.39 1.03 -16.45
N SER A 67 -9.26 1.28 -17.12
CA SER A 67 -9.21 1.51 -18.56
C SER A 67 -9.61 0.29 -19.39
N TYR A 68 -9.49 -0.92 -18.84
CA TYR A 68 -9.92 -2.17 -19.50
C TYR A 68 -11.42 -2.44 -19.31
N HIS A 69 -12.14 -1.65 -18.49
CA HIS A 69 -13.56 -1.84 -18.20
C HIS A 69 -13.92 -3.23 -17.65
N TRP A 70 -12.99 -3.89 -16.98
CA TRP A 70 -13.24 -5.17 -16.32
C TRP A 70 -14.23 -5.03 -15.16
N SER A 71 -15.01 -6.08 -14.95
CA SER A 71 -16.00 -6.14 -13.88
C SER A 71 -16.00 -7.50 -13.18
N GLY A 72 -16.71 -7.61 -12.07
CA GLY A 72 -16.89 -8.86 -11.32
C GLY A 72 -15.55 -9.48 -10.94
N TRP A 73 -15.47 -10.81 -11.10
CA TRP A 73 -14.30 -11.61 -10.74
C TRP A 73 -12.99 -11.14 -11.40
N THR A 74 -13.03 -10.77 -12.67
CA THR A 74 -11.82 -10.31 -13.39
C THR A 74 -11.24 -9.05 -12.74
N LYS A 75 -12.09 -8.07 -12.39
CA LYS A 75 -11.66 -6.86 -11.70
C LYS A 75 -11.11 -7.19 -10.30
N GLU A 76 -11.78 -8.06 -9.54
CA GLU A 76 -11.31 -8.51 -8.23
C GLU A 76 -9.93 -9.16 -8.32
N PHE A 77 -9.74 -10.09 -9.27
CA PHE A 77 -8.48 -10.80 -9.48
C PHE A 77 -7.31 -9.84 -9.77
N PHE A 78 -7.47 -8.94 -10.73
CA PHE A 78 -6.41 -8.00 -11.08
C PHE A 78 -6.16 -6.96 -9.97
N THR A 79 -7.18 -6.60 -9.21
CA THR A 79 -7.01 -5.73 -8.03
C THR A 79 -6.19 -6.43 -6.94
N LEU A 80 -6.42 -7.70 -6.65
CA LEU A 80 -5.58 -8.47 -5.73
C LEU A 80 -4.13 -8.56 -6.22
N ARG A 81 -3.89 -8.73 -7.53
CA ARG A 81 -2.54 -8.70 -8.11
C ARG A 81 -1.85 -7.36 -7.90
N ILE A 82 -2.57 -6.23 -8.04
CA ILE A 82 -2.01 -4.92 -7.72
C ILE A 82 -1.63 -4.85 -6.24
N VAL A 83 -2.56 -5.14 -5.34
CA VAL A 83 -2.31 -5.01 -3.90
C VAL A 83 -1.18 -5.93 -3.45
N SER A 84 -1.08 -7.13 -4.03
CA SER A 84 -0.01 -8.09 -3.73
C SER A 84 1.38 -7.63 -4.18
N SER A 85 1.46 -6.69 -5.12
CA SER A 85 2.72 -6.11 -5.61
C SER A 85 3.18 -4.89 -4.80
N ILE A 86 2.39 -4.42 -3.84
CA ILE A 86 2.68 -3.23 -3.03
C ILE A 86 3.07 -3.66 -1.63
N TYR A 87 4.25 -3.24 -1.19
CA TYR A 87 4.81 -3.53 0.12
C TYR A 87 5.10 -2.25 0.87
N GLY A 88 4.88 -2.26 2.19
CA GLY A 88 5.16 -1.13 3.06
C GLY A 88 5.78 -1.56 4.37
N VAL A 89 6.72 -0.75 4.86
CA VAL A 89 7.31 -0.91 6.19
C VAL A 89 7.21 0.41 6.92
N ASP A 90 6.85 0.36 8.19
CA ASP A 90 6.97 1.52 9.08
C ASP A 90 7.38 1.04 10.48
N ILE A 91 8.18 1.86 11.17
CA ILE A 91 8.63 1.55 12.52
C ILE A 91 7.50 1.73 13.55
N GLN A 92 6.51 2.54 13.22
CA GLN A 92 5.38 2.86 14.09
C GLN A 92 4.20 1.92 13.82
N LYS A 93 3.82 1.15 14.83
CA LYS A 93 2.73 0.17 14.71
C LYS A 93 1.37 0.82 14.39
N ASP A 94 1.11 2.02 14.90
CA ASP A 94 -0.12 2.75 14.63
C ASP A 94 -0.18 3.20 13.15
N ASN A 95 0.94 3.66 12.57
CA ASN A 95 1.02 4.00 11.15
C ASN A 95 0.71 2.78 10.27
N VAL A 96 1.32 1.63 10.55
CA VAL A 96 1.03 0.38 9.84
C VAL A 96 -0.46 0.03 9.90
N SER A 97 -1.08 0.15 11.07
CA SER A 97 -2.51 -0.14 11.23
C SER A 97 -3.40 0.84 10.45
N ILE A 98 -3.03 2.12 10.44
CA ILE A 98 -3.74 3.15 9.68
C ILE A 98 -3.55 2.94 8.19
N CYS A 99 -2.31 2.67 7.73
CA CYS A 99 -1.99 2.39 6.33
C CYS A 99 -2.82 1.23 5.78
N LYS A 100 -2.87 0.10 6.50
CA LYS A 100 -3.69 -1.06 6.11
C LYS A 100 -5.16 -0.70 5.95
N ARG A 101 -5.73 -0.01 6.94
CA ARG A 101 -7.13 0.41 6.92
C ARG A 101 -7.42 1.36 5.75
N ASN A 102 -6.54 2.33 5.53
CA ASN A 102 -6.70 3.30 4.44
C ASN A 102 -6.65 2.60 3.08
N LEU A 103 -5.69 1.68 2.89
CA LEU A 103 -5.59 0.93 1.64
C LEU A 103 -6.76 -0.04 1.46
N GLU A 104 -7.19 -0.76 2.52
CA GLU A 104 -8.38 -1.61 2.46
C GLU A 104 -9.60 -0.81 2.01
N GLN A 105 -9.82 0.36 2.61
CA GLN A 105 -10.95 1.22 2.26
C GLN A 105 -10.86 1.73 0.83
N GLU A 106 -9.69 2.18 0.39
CA GLU A 106 -9.48 2.66 -0.98
C GLU A 106 -9.73 1.54 -2.00
N VAL A 107 -9.26 0.32 -1.74
CA VAL A 107 -9.55 -0.85 -2.57
C VAL A 107 -11.05 -1.11 -2.63
N LEU A 108 -11.73 -1.17 -1.49
CA LEU A 108 -13.15 -1.49 -1.43
C LEU A 108 -14.04 -0.43 -2.08
N ASN A 109 -13.64 0.85 -2.06
CA ASN A 109 -14.35 1.94 -2.74
C ASN A 109 -14.47 1.73 -4.26
N ASN A 110 -13.65 0.88 -4.85
CA ASN A 110 -13.69 0.56 -6.29
C ASN A 110 -14.76 -0.50 -6.64
N PHE A 111 -15.49 -1.03 -5.66
CA PHE A 111 -16.46 -2.11 -5.83
C PHE A 111 -17.80 -1.76 -5.17
N SER A 112 -18.91 -2.01 -5.85
CA SER A 112 -20.24 -1.87 -5.28
C SER A 112 -20.64 -3.04 -4.37
N ALA A 113 -20.19 -4.26 -4.70
CA ALA A 113 -20.47 -5.49 -3.96
C ALA A 113 -19.31 -6.49 -4.16
N PRO A 114 -18.20 -6.32 -3.42
CA PRO A 114 -17.07 -7.23 -3.51
C PRO A 114 -17.43 -8.60 -2.94
N SER A 115 -16.84 -9.67 -3.51
CA SER A 115 -17.07 -11.01 -2.98
C SER A 115 -16.44 -11.21 -1.59
N MET A 116 -16.98 -12.15 -0.82
CA MET A 116 -16.43 -12.48 0.51
C MET A 116 -14.99 -13.01 0.39
N ASN A 117 -14.72 -13.81 -0.64
CA ASN A 117 -13.37 -14.35 -0.88
C ASN A 117 -12.39 -13.23 -1.20
N PHE A 118 -12.77 -12.27 -2.07
CA PHE A 118 -11.95 -11.09 -2.36
C PHE A 118 -11.60 -10.32 -1.09
N SER A 119 -12.60 -10.00 -0.25
CA SER A 119 -12.38 -9.24 0.98
C SER A 119 -11.48 -9.98 1.98
N LYS A 120 -11.59 -11.31 2.06
CA LYS A 120 -10.73 -12.15 2.90
C LYS A 120 -9.28 -12.14 2.39
N MET A 121 -9.08 -12.37 1.09
CA MET A 121 -7.75 -12.39 0.49
C MET A 121 -7.08 -11.01 0.54
N LEU A 122 -7.85 -9.94 0.32
CA LEU A 122 -7.35 -8.58 0.47
C LEU A 122 -6.73 -8.35 1.84
N ARG A 123 -7.44 -8.68 2.92
CA ARG A 123 -6.93 -8.53 4.29
C ARG A 123 -5.68 -9.37 4.54
N GLU A 124 -5.64 -10.59 4.03
CA GLU A 124 -4.46 -11.45 4.16
C GLU A 124 -3.24 -10.85 3.47
N ILE A 125 -3.40 -10.33 2.25
CA ILE A 125 -2.33 -9.64 1.53
C ILE A 125 -1.85 -8.42 2.31
N LEU A 126 -2.77 -7.57 2.77
CA LEU A 126 -2.41 -6.37 3.55
C LEU A 126 -1.64 -6.73 4.83
N ASP A 127 -2.03 -7.81 5.51
CA ASP A 127 -1.37 -8.27 6.73
C ASP A 127 0.06 -8.74 6.50
N LYS A 128 0.34 -9.30 5.33
CA LYS A 128 1.67 -9.79 4.96
C LYS A 128 2.56 -8.74 4.32
N ASN A 129 1.96 -7.79 3.59
CA ASN A 129 2.71 -6.82 2.80
C ASN A 129 3.00 -5.52 3.54
N ILE A 130 2.12 -5.09 4.46
CA ILE A 130 2.31 -3.85 5.22
C ILE A 130 2.71 -4.24 6.65
N ILE A 131 3.99 -4.13 6.97
CA ILE A 131 4.57 -4.71 8.18
C ILE A 131 5.27 -3.68 9.07
N CYS A 132 5.28 -3.97 10.37
CA CYS A 132 5.95 -3.11 11.35
C CYS A 132 7.40 -3.56 11.54
N GLY A 133 8.33 -2.63 11.30
CA GLY A 133 9.75 -2.89 11.43
C GLY A 133 10.63 -1.70 11.08
N ASN A 134 11.93 -1.91 11.20
CA ASN A 134 12.93 -0.91 10.84
C ASN A 134 13.67 -1.37 9.58
N THR A 135 13.45 -0.67 8.49
CA THR A 135 14.03 -0.98 7.18
C THR A 135 15.56 -0.83 7.16
N LEU A 136 16.11 0.11 7.92
CA LEU A 136 17.56 0.32 7.99
C LEU A 136 18.29 -0.86 8.65
N THR A 137 17.66 -1.50 9.65
CA THR A 137 18.22 -2.68 10.32
C THR A 137 17.70 -3.98 9.76
N THR A 138 16.72 -3.94 8.86
CA THR A 138 15.99 -5.09 8.31
C THR A 138 15.34 -5.97 9.37
N MET A 139 15.00 -5.39 10.53
CA MET A 139 14.44 -6.10 11.68
C MET A 139 13.03 -5.65 12.01
N SER A 140 12.19 -6.63 12.34
CA SER A 140 10.88 -6.38 12.95
C SER A 140 11.02 -5.86 14.38
N THR A 141 9.93 -5.33 14.93
CA THR A 141 9.86 -4.92 16.35
C THR A 141 10.14 -6.06 17.34
N ARG A 142 10.03 -7.32 16.90
CA ARG A 142 10.37 -8.53 17.68
C ARG A 142 11.82 -8.98 17.48
N LYS A 143 12.68 -8.14 16.90
CA LYS A 143 14.09 -8.44 16.60
C LYS A 143 14.29 -9.70 15.71
N LYS A 144 13.32 -9.97 14.83
CA LYS A 144 13.43 -10.98 13.79
C LYS A 144 13.63 -10.30 12.44
N PRO A 145 14.29 -10.92 11.46
CA PRO A 145 14.39 -10.37 10.11
C PRO A 145 13.02 -10.00 9.54
N LEU A 146 12.97 -8.92 8.75
CA LEU A 146 11.79 -8.61 7.95
C LEU A 146 11.63 -9.70 6.88
N VAL A 147 10.43 -10.24 6.79
CA VAL A 147 10.09 -11.26 5.79
C VAL A 147 8.85 -10.79 5.05
N PHE A 148 8.93 -10.79 3.73
CA PHE A 148 7.81 -10.49 2.84
C PHE A 148 7.33 -11.76 2.18
N SER A 149 6.02 -11.85 1.96
CA SER A 149 5.42 -12.94 1.18
C SER A 149 5.60 -12.65 -0.29
N GLU A 150 5.93 -13.66 -1.06
CA GLU A 150 5.81 -13.63 -2.51
C GLU A 150 4.46 -14.25 -2.90
N TRP A 151 3.74 -13.61 -3.82
CA TRP A 151 2.39 -13.98 -4.20
C TRP A 151 2.38 -14.56 -5.60
N PHE A 152 1.84 -15.74 -5.73
CA PHE A 152 1.64 -16.39 -7.01
C PHE A 152 0.13 -16.48 -7.30
N PHE A 153 -0.24 -16.13 -8.51
CA PHE A 153 -1.62 -16.21 -8.99
C PHE A 153 -1.69 -17.28 -10.06
N ASP A 154 -2.43 -18.33 -9.77
CA ASP A 154 -2.68 -19.39 -10.74
C ASP A 154 -3.77 -18.93 -11.72
N ALA A 155 -3.56 -19.16 -13.01
CA ALA A 155 -4.53 -18.79 -14.03
C ALA A 155 -5.74 -19.74 -14.04
N ASP A 156 -5.59 -20.89 -13.42
CA ASP A 156 -6.64 -21.92 -13.36
C ASP A 156 -7.58 -21.77 -12.14
N GLY A 157 -7.37 -20.74 -11.29
CA GLY A 157 -8.22 -20.31 -10.18
C GLY A 157 -7.89 -20.93 -8.84
#